data_4a2ce029865951282c7e36ab10eeb10a
#
_entry.id   4a2ce029865951282c7e36ab10eeb10a
#
_cell.length_a   1.000
_cell.length_b   1.000
_cell.length_c   1.000
_cell.angle_alpha   90.00
_cell.angle_beta   90.00
_cell.angle_gamma   90.00
#
_symmetry.space_group_name_H-M   'P 1'
#
loop_
_entity.id
_entity.type
_entity.pdbx_description
1 polymer ?
#
loop_
_entity_poly.entity_id
_entity_poly.type
_entity_poly.pdbx_seq_one_letter_code
_entity_poly.pdbx_strand_id
1 'polypeptide(L)' 'MPQSKDFISIRLDTELKAELQKAAELERRSISNFGRLLIEYAWSQYLKAGSMRELIAQHEHSLEKEP' A
#
# COMPACT_ATOMS: atom_id res chain seq x y z
N MET A 1 -15.64 9.16 19.73
CA MET A 1 -15.03 9.54 19.24
C MET A 1 -15.12 9.71 18.14
N PRO A 2 -15.17 10.18 17.81
CA PRO A 2 -15.33 10.31 16.75
C PRO A 2 -14.35 10.08 15.94
N GLN A 3 -14.47 9.68 15.20
CA GLN A 3 -13.60 9.51 14.51
C GLN A 3 -13.48 10.40 13.59
N SER A 4 -12.57 10.99 13.45
CA SER A 4 -12.38 11.78 12.45
C SER A 4 -12.13 11.04 11.26
N LYS A 5 -12.86 11.23 10.26
CA LYS A 5 -12.60 10.63 9.12
C LYS A 5 -11.88 11.54 8.26
N ASP A 6 -10.60 11.46 8.14
CA ASP A 6 -9.78 12.26 7.27
C ASP A 6 -9.46 11.46 6.04
N PHE A 7 -9.09 12.12 4.95
CA PHE A 7 -8.62 11.36 3.83
C PHE A 7 -7.47 12.07 3.15
N ILE A 8 -6.72 11.28 2.38
CA ILE A 8 -5.57 11.74 1.64
C ILE A 8 -5.85 11.49 0.19
N SER A 9 -5.46 12.43 -0.65
CA SER A 9 -5.55 12.22 -2.09
C SER A 9 -4.19 11.82 -2.59
N ILE A 10 -4.13 10.71 -3.28
CA ILE A 10 -2.89 10.18 -3.79
C ILE A 10 -3.00 10.00 -5.27
N ARG A 11 -2.01 10.48 -6.00
CA ARG A 11 -1.99 10.29 -7.44
C ARG A 11 -1.30 8.99 -7.76
N LEU A 12 -1.91 8.22 -8.61
CA LEU A 12 -1.36 6.95 -9.02
C LEU A 12 -1.30 6.89 -10.52
N ASP A 13 -0.37 6.13 -11.04
CA ASP A 13 -0.34 5.85 -12.45
C ASP A 13 -1.62 5.13 -12.82
N THR A 14 -2.06 5.35 -14.04
CA THR A 14 -3.28 4.73 -14.51
C THR A 14 -3.19 3.20 -14.40
N GLU A 15 -2.05 2.65 -14.75
CA GLU A 15 -1.88 1.21 -14.72
C GLU A 15 -1.94 0.68 -13.29
N LEU A 16 -1.30 1.37 -12.37
CA LEU A 16 -1.32 0.93 -10.99
C LEU A 16 -2.73 1.01 -10.42
N LYS A 17 -3.43 2.07 -10.73
CA LYS A 17 -4.79 2.21 -10.24
C LYS A 17 -5.67 1.08 -10.76
N ALA A 18 -5.52 0.73 -12.04
CA ALA A 18 -6.30 -0.35 -12.61
C ALA A 18 -5.98 -1.68 -11.94
N GLU A 19 -4.72 -1.91 -11.64
CA GLU A 19 -4.34 -3.15 -10.97
C GLU A 19 -4.92 -3.23 -9.57
N LEU A 20 -4.86 -2.12 -8.86
CA LEU A 20 -5.41 -2.09 -7.51
C LEU A 20 -6.92 -2.31 -7.52
N GLN A 21 -7.58 -1.71 -8.50
CA GLN A 21 -9.01 -1.84 -8.61
C GLN A 21 -9.40 -3.29 -8.89
N LYS A 22 -8.65 -3.93 -9.77
CA LYS A 22 -8.90 -5.32 -10.08
C LYS A 22 -8.68 -6.22 -8.86
N ALA A 23 -7.62 -5.96 -8.13
CA ALA A 23 -7.34 -6.74 -6.93
C ALA A 23 -8.44 -6.53 -5.88
N ALA A 24 -8.90 -5.30 -5.72
CA ALA A 24 -9.96 -5.02 -4.78
C ALA A 24 -11.22 -5.78 -5.13
N GLU A 25 -11.54 -5.83 -6.43
CA GLU A 25 -12.72 -6.56 -6.86
C GLU A 25 -12.60 -8.05 -6.59
N LEU A 26 -11.40 -8.59 -6.82
CA LEU A 26 -11.19 -10.00 -6.54
C LEU A 26 -11.40 -10.32 -5.07
N GLU A 27 -11.09 -9.37 -4.21
CA GLU A 27 -11.26 -9.57 -2.79
C GLU A 27 -12.59 -9.05 -2.27
N ARG A 28 -13.43 -8.58 -3.19
CA ARG A 28 -14.75 -8.09 -2.83
C ARG A 28 -14.69 -6.94 -1.84
N ARG A 29 -13.75 -6.04 -2.06
CA ARG A 29 -13.58 -4.87 -1.23
C ARG A 29 -13.67 -3.65 -2.12
N SER A 30 -14.06 -2.52 -1.54
CA SER A 30 -14.02 -1.27 -2.29
C SER A 30 -12.56 -0.89 -2.48
N ILE A 31 -12.28 -0.11 -3.49
CA ILE A 31 -10.91 0.33 -3.74
C ILE A 31 -10.40 1.15 -2.55
N SER A 32 -11.27 1.95 -1.94
CA SER A 32 -10.87 2.74 -0.77
C SER A 32 -10.50 1.86 0.40
N ASN A 33 -11.30 0.86 0.64
CA ASN A 33 -11.06 -0.04 1.75
C ASN A 33 -9.80 -0.87 1.51
N PHE A 34 -9.65 -1.34 0.28
CA PHE A 34 -8.49 -2.11 -0.09
C PHE A 34 -7.21 -1.27 0.05
N GLY A 35 -7.28 -0.03 -0.42
CA GLY A 35 -6.14 0.87 -0.30
C GLY A 35 -5.78 1.16 1.13
N ARG A 36 -6.81 1.34 1.97
CA ARG A 36 -6.55 1.60 3.38
C ARG A 36 -5.82 0.44 4.03
N LEU A 37 -6.22 -0.77 3.71
CA LEU A 37 -5.57 -1.95 4.28
C LEU A 37 -4.12 -2.05 3.82
N LEU A 38 -3.87 -1.75 2.55
CA LEU A 38 -2.51 -1.75 2.06
C LEU A 38 -1.65 -0.71 2.77
N ILE A 39 -2.22 0.46 3.00
CA ILE A 39 -1.49 1.51 3.67
C ILE A 39 -1.21 1.13 5.12
N GLU A 40 -2.17 0.52 5.78
CA GLU A 40 -1.96 0.10 7.16
C GLU A 40 -0.85 -0.93 7.25
N TYR A 41 -0.83 -1.85 6.31
CA TYR A 41 0.22 -2.84 6.29
C TYR A 41 1.57 -2.19 5.99
N ALA A 42 1.59 -1.32 5.00
CA ALA A 42 2.84 -0.65 4.64
C ALA A 42 3.35 0.21 5.77
N TRP A 43 2.45 0.82 6.52
CA TRP A 43 2.84 1.64 7.65
C TRP A 43 3.55 0.81 8.71
N SER A 44 3.04 -0.37 8.99
CA SER A 44 3.70 -1.22 9.97
C SER A 44 5.07 -1.67 9.47
N GLN A 45 5.21 -1.91 8.17
CA GLN A 45 6.51 -2.23 7.61
C GLN A 45 7.46 -1.06 7.69
N TYR A 46 6.94 0.14 7.48
CA TYR A 46 7.75 1.35 7.56
C TYR A 46 8.30 1.53 8.97
N LEU A 47 7.48 1.29 9.98
CA LEU A 47 7.94 1.43 11.35
C LEU A 47 9.05 0.45 11.67
N LYS A 48 8.98 -0.74 11.14
CA LYS A 48 10.03 -1.72 11.35
C LYS A 48 11.31 -1.34 10.62
N ALA A 49 11.16 -0.79 9.43
CA ALA A 49 12.33 -0.43 8.63
C ALA A 49 13.00 0.83 9.15
N GLY A 50 12.24 1.73 9.72
CA GLY A 50 12.80 2.95 10.28
C GLY A 50 12.82 4.13 9.32
N SER A 51 12.77 3.89 8.04
CA SER A 51 12.74 4.96 7.05
C SER A 51 12.25 4.43 5.74
N MET A 52 11.83 5.34 4.88
CA MET A 52 11.37 4.93 3.55
C MET A 52 12.53 4.36 2.74
N ARG A 53 13.71 4.91 2.91
CA ARG A 53 14.88 4.41 2.21
C ARG A 53 15.14 2.95 2.55
N GLU A 54 15.06 2.62 3.84
CA GLU A 54 15.27 1.25 4.27
C GLU A 54 14.18 0.33 3.77
N LEU A 55 12.96 0.82 3.78
CA LEU A 55 11.84 0.03 3.32
C LEU A 55 12.00 -0.33 1.85
N ILE A 56 12.38 0.64 1.04
CA ILE A 56 12.57 0.42 -0.38
C ILE A 56 13.76 -0.50 -0.61
N ALA A 57 14.81 -0.33 0.15
CA ALA A 57 15.99 -1.17 0.01
C ALA A 57 15.66 -2.63 0.32
N GLN A 58 14.85 -2.85 1.35
CA GLN A 58 14.45 -4.21 1.68
C GLN A 58 13.63 -4.84 0.57
N HIS A 59 12.76 -4.04 -0.04
CA HIS A 59 11.94 -4.53 -1.12
C HIS A 59 12.80 -4.90 -2.33
N GLU A 60 13.74 -4.03 -2.68
CA GLU A 60 14.61 -4.28 -3.82
C GLU A 60 15.51 -5.49 -3.56
N HIS A 61 15.99 -5.61 -2.34
CA HIS A 61 16.82 -6.75 -1.99
C HIS A 61 16.03 -8.05 -2.10
N SER A 62 14.79 -8.00 -1.69
CA SER A 62 13.93 -9.16 -1.79
C SER A 62 13.73 -9.57 -3.24
N LEU A 63 13.54 -8.61 -4.12
CA LEU A 63 13.37 -8.91 -5.53
C LEU A 63 14.63 -9.51 -6.12
N GLU A 64 15.79 -9.03 -5.67
CA GLU A 64 17.04 -9.56 -6.20
C GLU A 64 17.27 -10.99 -5.78
N LYS A 65 16.68 -11.41 -4.71
CA LYS A 65 16.85 -12.77 -4.26
C LYS A 65 16.02 -13.76 -5.03
N GLU A 66 15.12 -13.28 -5.83
CA GLU A 66 14.30 -14.18 -6.57
C GLU A 66 15.10 -14.89 -7.60
N PRO A 67 14.97 -16.16 -7.71
CA PRO A 67 15.73 -16.93 -8.71
C PRO A 67 15.23 -16.68 -10.11
#